data_f1aed3014f9e32de983bf84d23bd799d
#
_entry.id   f1aed3014f9e32de983bf84d23bd799d
#
_cell.length_a   1.000
_cell.length_b   1.000
_cell.length_c   1.000
_cell.angle_alpha   90.00
_cell.angle_beta   90.00
_cell.angle_gamma   90.00
#
_symmetry.space_group_name_H-M   'P 1'
#
loop_
_entity.id
_entity.type
_entity.pdbx_description
1 polymer ?
#
loop_
_entity_poly.entity_id
_entity_poly.type
_entity_poly.pdbx_seq_one_letter_code
_entity_poly.pdbx_strand_id
1 'polypeptide(L)'
;MRIVRSLLAVAIGSIVILVFYDAFLQFLTQPYRNICSVNPEFKCDGTLFALGPIEGLSARMRIAGYGGLIFAIPVIMWQLWKFLVPALNKQEKKYSIPFIITSVVLFLAGGSLAYWTLDKALEFLITWSGAGVEQTYQISKYISLVAMMVLAFGVGFLVPVLIVFLQLVGVITPQTLIRQWRYSLMGTFLLSAGITPSGDPVSMLALAVPMSMLFFVAVLIGFIAQRKKAKRNPEGE
;
A
#
# COMPACT_ATOMS: atom_id res chain seq x y z
N MET A 1 19.84 2.74 -16.66
CA MET A 1 20.30 1.60 -15.81
C MET A 1 19.48 1.37 -14.51
N ARG A 2 18.92 2.39 -13.86
CA ARG A 2 18.13 2.20 -12.61
C ARG A 2 16.79 1.49 -12.86
N ILE A 3 16.05 1.91 -13.88
CA ILE A 3 14.77 1.29 -14.28
C ILE A 3 14.99 -0.18 -14.65
N VAL A 4 16.07 -0.49 -15.37
CA VAL A 4 16.40 -1.86 -15.75
C VAL A 4 16.60 -2.77 -14.53
N ARG A 5 17.26 -2.27 -13.47
CA ARG A 5 17.43 -3.02 -12.21
C ARG A 5 16.11 -3.28 -11.49
N SER A 6 15.20 -2.29 -11.49
CA SER A 6 13.86 -2.47 -10.91
C SER A 6 13.05 -3.48 -11.72
N LEU A 7 13.10 -3.42 -13.06
CA LEU A 7 12.43 -4.39 -13.92
C LEU A 7 12.98 -5.81 -13.74
N LEU A 8 14.31 -5.96 -13.64
CA LEU A 8 14.94 -7.25 -13.34
C LEU A 8 14.51 -7.79 -11.98
N ALA A 9 14.42 -6.95 -10.95
CA ALA A 9 13.94 -7.36 -9.64
C ALA A 9 12.48 -7.83 -9.69
N VAL A 10 11.61 -7.15 -10.44
CA VAL A 10 10.22 -7.58 -10.66
C VAL A 10 10.19 -8.92 -11.42
N ALA A 11 10.99 -9.08 -12.48
CA ALA A 11 11.03 -10.32 -13.26
C ALA A 11 11.49 -11.51 -12.39
N ILE A 12 12.55 -11.32 -11.60
CA ILE A 12 13.04 -12.35 -10.66
C ILE A 12 11.97 -12.67 -9.62
N GLY A 13 11.36 -11.65 -9.01
CA GLY A 13 10.26 -11.80 -8.07
C GLY A 13 9.09 -12.56 -8.67
N SER A 14 8.70 -12.25 -9.91
CA SER A 14 7.62 -12.96 -10.61
C SER A 14 7.94 -14.45 -10.82
N ILE A 15 9.19 -14.79 -11.16
CA ILE A 15 9.61 -16.18 -11.31
C ILE A 15 9.55 -16.90 -9.95
N VAL A 16 10.03 -16.29 -8.89
CA VAL A 16 9.95 -16.86 -7.53
C VAL A 16 8.51 -17.14 -7.14
N ILE A 17 7.60 -16.17 -7.37
CA ILE A 17 6.17 -16.32 -7.07
C ILE A 17 5.53 -17.44 -7.91
N LEU A 18 5.94 -17.62 -9.18
CA LEU A 18 5.44 -18.72 -10.01
C LEU A 18 5.84 -20.09 -9.47
N VAL A 19 7.05 -20.21 -8.92
CA VAL A 19 7.51 -21.47 -8.30
C VAL A 19 6.69 -21.81 -7.05
N PHE A 20 6.32 -20.80 -6.26
CA PHE A 20 5.53 -20.97 -5.03
C PHE A 20 4.04 -20.62 -5.23
N TYR A 21 3.53 -20.77 -6.46
CA TYR A 21 2.17 -20.35 -6.84
C TYR A 21 1.08 -20.89 -5.92
N ASP A 22 1.11 -22.19 -5.60
CA ASP A 22 0.06 -22.83 -4.82
C ASP A 22 0.00 -22.31 -3.37
N ALA A 23 1.16 -22.03 -2.77
CA ALA A 23 1.22 -21.43 -1.43
C ALA A 23 0.67 -20.00 -1.44
N PHE A 24 1.02 -19.21 -2.44
CA PHE A 24 0.50 -17.85 -2.60
C PHE A 24 -1.01 -17.83 -2.89
N LEU A 25 -1.48 -18.72 -3.75
CA LEU A 25 -2.91 -18.84 -4.03
C LEU A 25 -3.70 -19.18 -2.77
N GLN A 26 -3.24 -20.15 -1.99
CA GLN A 26 -3.89 -20.52 -0.73
C GLN A 26 -3.91 -19.35 0.24
N PHE A 27 -2.80 -18.64 0.39
CA PHE A 27 -2.71 -17.44 1.24
C PHE A 27 -3.69 -16.35 0.79
N LEU A 28 -3.74 -16.04 -0.51
CA LEU A 28 -4.62 -15.00 -1.04
C LEU A 28 -6.12 -15.37 -0.94
N THR A 29 -6.46 -16.66 -1.02
CA THR A 29 -7.86 -17.12 -0.95
C THR A 29 -8.36 -17.38 0.47
N GLN A 30 -7.47 -17.40 1.45
CA GLN A 30 -7.82 -17.67 2.86
C GLN A 30 -8.89 -16.71 3.43
N PRO A 31 -8.83 -15.38 3.20
CA PRO A 31 -9.86 -14.46 3.67
C PRO A 31 -11.26 -14.84 3.16
N TYR A 32 -11.39 -15.13 1.88
CA TYR A 32 -12.66 -15.53 1.27
C TYR A 32 -13.21 -16.85 1.86
N ARG A 33 -12.33 -17.85 2.03
CA ARG A 33 -12.73 -19.12 2.66
C ARG A 33 -13.18 -18.95 4.10
N ASN A 34 -12.50 -18.10 4.87
CA ASN A 34 -12.84 -17.83 6.27
C ASN A 34 -14.24 -17.23 6.38
N ILE A 35 -14.58 -16.25 5.54
CA ILE A 35 -15.91 -15.60 5.55
C ILE A 35 -17.00 -16.61 5.23
N CYS A 36 -16.81 -17.46 4.22
CA CYS A 36 -17.78 -18.49 3.84
C CYS A 36 -17.95 -19.56 4.93
N SER A 37 -16.92 -19.86 5.70
CA SER A 37 -16.99 -20.85 6.79
C SER A 37 -17.65 -20.32 8.07
N VAL A 38 -17.49 -19.01 8.35
CA VAL A 38 -18.01 -18.38 9.58
C VAL A 38 -19.47 -17.96 9.45
N ASN A 39 -19.91 -17.59 8.24
CA ASN A 39 -21.27 -17.10 7.98
C ASN A 39 -22.04 -18.02 7.03
N PRO A 40 -22.77 -19.04 7.55
CA PRO A 40 -23.55 -19.95 6.71
C PRO A 40 -24.67 -19.28 5.90
N GLU A 41 -25.08 -18.07 6.30
CA GLU A 41 -26.07 -17.26 5.58
C GLU A 41 -25.55 -16.77 4.22
N PHE A 42 -24.22 -16.61 4.10
CA PHE A 42 -23.58 -16.31 2.84
C PHE A 42 -23.48 -17.59 2.03
N LYS A 43 -24.44 -17.85 1.17
CA LYS A 43 -24.49 -19.02 0.26
C LYS A 43 -23.26 -19.08 -0.65
N CYS A 44 -22.07 -19.31 -0.07
CA CYS A 44 -20.81 -19.42 -0.77
C CYS A 44 -20.03 -20.68 -0.34
N ASP A 45 -19.46 -21.40 -1.30
CA ASP A 45 -18.72 -22.65 -1.06
C ASP A 45 -17.23 -22.40 -0.74
N GLY A 46 -16.79 -21.13 -0.65
CA GLY A 46 -15.36 -20.78 -0.49
C GLY A 46 -14.49 -21.16 -1.70
N THR A 47 -15.11 -21.59 -2.80
CA THR A 47 -14.42 -21.91 -4.05
C THR A 47 -14.46 -20.74 -5.02
N LEU A 48 -13.37 -20.56 -5.77
CA LEU A 48 -13.29 -19.57 -6.84
C LEU A 48 -13.49 -20.28 -8.17
N PHE A 49 -14.24 -19.66 -9.05
CA PHE A 49 -14.60 -20.24 -10.34
C PHE A 49 -13.75 -19.66 -11.48
N ALA A 50 -13.40 -20.52 -12.43
CA ALA A 50 -12.82 -20.13 -13.70
C ALA A 50 -13.90 -20.25 -14.78
N LEU A 51 -14.24 -19.15 -15.43
CA LEU A 51 -15.29 -19.10 -16.46
C LEU A 51 -14.80 -19.54 -17.85
N GLY A 52 -13.50 -19.80 -17.99
CA GLY A 52 -12.92 -20.22 -19.26
C GLY A 52 -11.57 -20.89 -19.13
N PRO A 53 -11.11 -21.62 -20.15
CA PRO A 53 -9.87 -22.40 -20.08
C PRO A 53 -8.61 -21.54 -19.92
N ILE A 54 -8.65 -20.30 -20.41
CA ILE A 54 -7.49 -19.36 -20.34
C ILE A 54 -7.44 -18.64 -18.99
N GLU A 55 -8.53 -18.68 -18.22
CA GLU A 55 -8.63 -17.91 -16.98
C GLU A 55 -7.64 -18.39 -15.90
N GLY A 56 -7.45 -19.69 -15.77
CA GLY A 56 -6.46 -20.25 -14.85
C GLY A 56 -5.03 -19.77 -15.16
N LEU A 57 -4.69 -19.67 -16.45
CA LEU A 57 -3.41 -19.13 -16.88
C LEU A 57 -3.30 -17.63 -16.56
N SER A 58 -4.35 -16.87 -16.86
CA SER A 58 -4.39 -15.42 -16.59
C SER A 58 -4.30 -15.12 -15.08
N ALA A 59 -4.93 -15.94 -14.23
CA ALA A 59 -4.82 -15.85 -12.80
C ALA A 59 -3.38 -16.08 -12.32
N ARG A 60 -2.71 -17.12 -12.84
CA ARG A 60 -1.27 -17.38 -12.55
C ARG A 60 -0.38 -16.21 -12.94
N MET A 61 -0.59 -15.65 -14.12
CA MET A 61 0.17 -14.49 -14.59
C MET A 61 -0.06 -13.24 -13.74
N ARG A 62 -1.29 -13.03 -13.27
CA ARG A 62 -1.62 -11.92 -12.35
C ARG A 62 -0.96 -12.09 -10.99
N ILE A 63 -1.02 -13.27 -10.39
CA ILE A 63 -0.34 -13.56 -9.12
C ILE A 63 1.17 -13.33 -9.27
N ALA A 64 1.78 -13.83 -10.35
CA ALA A 64 3.19 -13.64 -10.61
C ALA A 64 3.55 -12.16 -10.80
N GLY A 65 2.79 -11.43 -11.57
CA GLY A 65 3.05 -10.00 -11.84
C GLY A 65 2.91 -9.14 -10.60
N TYR A 66 1.77 -9.21 -9.93
CA TYR A 66 1.54 -8.43 -8.70
C TYR A 66 2.44 -8.87 -7.54
N GLY A 67 2.58 -10.19 -7.33
CA GLY A 67 3.45 -10.74 -6.30
C GLY A 67 4.91 -10.39 -6.55
N GLY A 68 5.37 -10.47 -7.80
CA GLY A 68 6.71 -10.06 -8.21
C GLY A 68 6.95 -8.56 -7.97
N LEU A 69 5.96 -7.72 -8.25
CA LEU A 69 6.01 -6.28 -7.97
C LEU A 69 6.15 -6.01 -6.46
N ILE A 70 5.31 -6.65 -5.63
CA ILE A 70 5.36 -6.52 -4.16
C ILE A 70 6.71 -7.01 -3.63
N PHE A 71 7.21 -8.14 -4.13
CA PHE A 71 8.51 -8.68 -3.73
C PHE A 71 9.67 -7.75 -4.11
N ALA A 72 9.56 -7.04 -5.24
CA ALA A 72 10.58 -6.11 -5.72
C ALA A 72 10.55 -4.74 -5.01
N ILE A 73 9.55 -4.46 -4.15
CA ILE A 73 9.41 -3.15 -3.47
C ILE A 73 10.69 -2.68 -2.77
N PRO A 74 11.44 -3.50 -2.01
CA PRO A 74 12.69 -3.04 -1.38
C PRO A 74 13.69 -2.50 -2.41
N VAL A 75 13.81 -3.18 -3.54
CA VAL A 75 14.72 -2.76 -4.62
C VAL A 75 14.21 -1.51 -5.32
N ILE A 76 12.91 -1.42 -5.58
CA ILE A 76 12.26 -0.24 -6.18
C ILE A 76 12.44 0.96 -5.26
N MET A 77 12.18 0.83 -3.97
CA MET A 77 12.36 1.90 -2.98
C MET A 77 13.83 2.34 -2.91
N TRP A 78 14.77 1.41 -2.93
CA TRP A 78 16.20 1.74 -2.99
C TRP A 78 16.56 2.56 -4.24
N GLN A 79 16.05 2.19 -5.42
CA GLN A 79 16.31 2.93 -6.66
C GLN A 79 15.63 4.30 -6.66
N LEU A 80 14.41 4.40 -6.16
CA LEU A 80 13.65 5.64 -6.02
C LEU A 80 14.37 6.62 -5.09
N TRP A 81 14.78 6.17 -3.90
CA TRP A 81 15.51 7.02 -2.95
C TRP A 81 16.87 7.44 -3.47
N LYS A 82 17.59 6.57 -4.18
CA LYS A 82 18.81 6.95 -4.88
C LYS A 82 18.61 8.05 -5.92
N PHE A 83 17.41 8.19 -6.46
CA PHE A 83 17.06 9.28 -7.36
C PHE A 83 16.77 10.58 -6.59
N LEU A 84 16.13 10.48 -5.43
CA LEU A 84 15.77 11.62 -4.58
C LEU A 84 16.93 12.18 -3.76
N VAL A 85 17.88 11.34 -3.36
CA VAL A 85 19.05 11.71 -2.54
C VAL A 85 19.87 12.90 -3.09
N PRO A 86 20.10 13.09 -4.41
CA PRO A 86 20.80 14.27 -4.92
C PRO A 86 20.11 15.59 -4.59
N ALA A 87 18.78 15.61 -4.37
CA ALA A 87 18.03 16.80 -3.98
C ALA A 87 18.24 17.19 -2.50
N LEU A 88 18.80 16.29 -1.69
CA LEU A 88 19.09 16.52 -0.28
C LEU A 88 20.44 17.24 -0.08
N ASN A 89 20.51 18.12 0.93
CA ASN A 89 21.75 18.73 1.36
C ASN A 89 22.77 17.69 1.83
N LYS A 90 24.08 18.00 1.78
CA LYS A 90 25.16 17.09 2.19
C LYS A 90 24.95 16.50 3.60
N GLN A 91 24.36 17.28 4.50
CA GLN A 91 24.08 16.89 5.89
C GLN A 91 22.86 15.97 6.02
N GLU A 92 21.92 16.03 5.07
CA GLU A 92 20.66 15.27 5.08
C GLU A 92 20.80 13.92 4.38
N LYS A 93 21.83 13.76 3.53
CA LYS A 93 22.13 12.48 2.83
C LYS A 93 22.29 11.29 3.77
N LYS A 94 22.72 11.50 5.00
CA LYS A 94 22.84 10.44 6.01
C LYS A 94 21.49 9.82 6.40
N TYR A 95 20.39 10.53 6.17
CA TYR A 95 19.03 10.02 6.44
C TYR A 95 18.46 9.16 5.31
N SER A 96 19.19 8.99 4.19
CA SER A 96 18.72 8.20 3.04
C SER A 96 18.42 6.75 3.42
N ILE A 97 19.28 6.08 4.19
CA ILE A 97 19.09 4.69 4.61
C ILE A 97 17.88 4.54 5.54
N PRO A 98 17.72 5.34 6.61
CA PRO A 98 16.50 5.34 7.42
C PRO A 98 15.24 5.55 6.58
N PHE A 99 15.24 6.45 5.59
CA PHE A 99 14.08 6.65 4.71
C PHE A 99 13.72 5.42 3.89
N ILE A 100 14.71 4.72 3.34
CA ILE A 100 14.49 3.49 2.58
C ILE A 100 13.86 2.43 3.48
N ILE A 101 14.44 2.20 4.65
CA ILE A 101 13.95 1.20 5.61
C ILE A 101 12.52 1.56 6.03
N THR A 102 12.26 2.82 6.41
CA THR A 102 10.93 3.28 6.81
C THR A 102 9.93 3.11 5.67
N SER A 103 10.29 3.43 4.43
CA SER A 103 9.42 3.24 3.27
C SER A 103 9.05 1.78 3.07
N VAL A 104 10.01 0.86 3.17
CA VAL A 104 9.75 -0.59 3.04
C VAL A 104 8.86 -1.08 4.17
N VAL A 105 9.16 -0.70 5.41
CA VAL A 105 8.37 -1.08 6.59
C VAL A 105 6.94 -0.55 6.49
N LEU A 106 6.75 0.72 6.11
CA LEU A 106 5.42 1.30 5.96
C LEU A 106 4.65 0.65 4.80
N PHE A 107 5.30 0.35 3.68
CA PHE A 107 4.66 -0.38 2.59
C PHE A 107 4.17 -1.75 3.04
N LEU A 108 5.00 -2.51 3.74
CA LEU A 108 4.61 -3.83 4.25
C LEU A 108 3.50 -3.73 5.32
N ALA A 109 3.56 -2.72 6.19
CA ALA A 109 2.51 -2.45 7.18
C ALA A 109 1.18 -2.11 6.49
N GLY A 110 1.20 -1.26 5.45
CA GLY A 110 0.02 -0.94 4.64
C GLY A 110 -0.55 -2.17 3.93
N GLY A 111 0.31 -2.98 3.31
CA GLY A 111 -0.09 -4.24 2.67
C GLY A 111 -0.69 -5.25 3.65
N SER A 112 -0.11 -5.38 4.85
CA SER A 112 -0.65 -6.23 5.93
C SER A 112 -2.01 -5.74 6.41
N LEU A 113 -2.17 -4.42 6.54
CA LEU A 113 -3.46 -3.81 6.90
C LEU A 113 -4.50 -4.05 5.82
N ALA A 114 -4.14 -3.94 4.53
CA ALA A 114 -5.03 -4.27 3.42
C ALA A 114 -5.54 -5.70 3.51
N TYR A 115 -4.63 -6.65 3.75
CA TYR A 115 -4.98 -8.06 3.89
C TYR A 115 -5.93 -8.31 5.06
N TRP A 116 -5.67 -7.67 6.22
CA TRP A 116 -6.55 -7.78 7.40
C TRP A 116 -7.92 -7.12 7.18
N THR A 117 -7.96 -6.00 6.43
CA THR A 117 -9.19 -5.29 6.12
C THR A 117 -10.03 -6.03 5.07
N LEU A 118 -9.42 -6.91 4.28
CA LEU A 118 -10.07 -7.62 3.19
C LEU A 118 -11.27 -8.46 3.66
N ASP A 119 -11.17 -9.12 4.83
CA ASP A 119 -12.28 -9.87 5.41
C ASP A 119 -13.50 -8.96 5.63
N LYS A 120 -13.30 -7.79 6.21
CA LYS A 120 -14.36 -6.82 6.48
C LYS A 120 -14.92 -6.17 5.22
N ALA A 121 -14.06 -5.90 4.25
CA ALA A 121 -14.47 -5.36 2.95
C ALA A 121 -15.34 -6.35 2.17
N LEU A 122 -14.95 -7.62 2.15
CA LEU A 122 -15.71 -8.69 1.51
C LEU A 122 -17.04 -8.92 2.23
N GLU A 123 -17.04 -8.98 3.56
CA GLU A 123 -18.26 -9.10 4.37
C GLU A 123 -19.25 -7.96 4.04
N PHE A 124 -18.77 -6.73 3.97
CA PHE A 124 -19.57 -5.59 3.58
C PHE A 124 -20.14 -5.73 2.17
N LEU A 125 -19.30 -6.08 1.18
CA LEU A 125 -19.73 -6.23 -0.22
C LEU A 125 -20.77 -7.35 -0.39
N ILE A 126 -20.61 -8.48 0.31
CA ILE A 126 -21.54 -9.59 0.28
C ILE A 126 -22.89 -9.16 0.90
N THR A 127 -22.84 -8.54 2.08
CA THR A 127 -24.04 -8.08 2.78
C THR A 127 -24.82 -7.05 1.97
N TRP A 128 -24.10 -6.13 1.30
CA TRP A 128 -24.70 -5.08 0.49
C TRP A 128 -25.31 -5.59 -0.83
N SER A 129 -24.88 -6.75 -1.31
CA SER A 129 -25.43 -7.39 -2.52
C SER A 129 -26.87 -7.87 -2.36
N GLY A 130 -27.37 -8.00 -1.12
CA GLY A 130 -28.75 -8.38 -0.82
C GLY A 130 -28.97 -9.89 -0.65
N ALA A 131 -30.03 -10.22 0.10
CA ALA A 131 -30.45 -11.61 0.33
C ALA A 131 -30.98 -12.23 -0.98
N GLY A 132 -30.38 -13.33 -1.42
CA GLY A 132 -30.81 -14.07 -2.62
C GLY A 132 -29.83 -14.07 -3.78
N VAL A 133 -28.70 -13.35 -3.66
CA VAL A 133 -27.61 -13.42 -4.64
C VAL A 133 -26.57 -14.45 -4.18
N GLU A 134 -26.41 -15.52 -4.96
CA GLU A 134 -25.32 -16.48 -4.73
C GLU A 134 -23.97 -15.84 -5.08
N GLN A 135 -23.06 -15.83 -4.11
CA GLN A 135 -21.76 -15.18 -4.25
C GLN A 135 -20.75 -16.12 -4.92
N THR A 136 -20.64 -15.99 -6.22
CA THR A 136 -19.66 -16.74 -7.03
C THR A 136 -18.61 -15.80 -7.57
N TYR A 137 -17.38 -15.87 -7.05
CA TYR A 137 -16.30 -14.98 -7.48
C TYR A 137 -15.39 -15.64 -8.52
N GLN A 138 -15.12 -14.87 -9.57
CA GLN A 138 -14.18 -15.23 -10.60
C GLN A 138 -12.75 -15.09 -10.07
N ILE A 139 -11.94 -16.16 -10.19
CA ILE A 139 -10.57 -16.21 -9.64
C ILE A 139 -9.69 -15.02 -10.09
N SER A 140 -9.72 -14.66 -11.37
CA SER A 140 -8.92 -13.57 -11.91
C SER A 140 -9.31 -12.20 -11.33
N LYS A 141 -10.61 -11.96 -11.11
CA LYS A 141 -11.11 -10.70 -10.55
C LYS A 141 -10.81 -10.60 -9.07
N TYR A 142 -11.02 -11.69 -8.32
CA TYR A 142 -10.70 -11.75 -6.90
C TYR A 142 -9.21 -11.47 -6.64
N ILE A 143 -8.32 -12.17 -7.35
CA ILE A 143 -6.87 -11.96 -7.23
C ILE A 143 -6.46 -10.52 -7.57
N SER A 144 -7.05 -9.94 -8.63
CA SER A 144 -6.79 -8.55 -8.97
C SER A 144 -7.24 -7.58 -7.89
N LEU A 145 -8.41 -7.82 -7.28
CA LEU A 145 -8.92 -7.00 -6.17
C LEU A 145 -7.95 -7.03 -4.99
N VAL A 146 -7.58 -8.23 -4.53
CA VAL A 146 -6.66 -8.40 -3.38
C VAL A 146 -5.31 -7.76 -3.66
N ALA A 147 -4.72 -8.03 -4.83
CA ALA A 147 -3.42 -7.48 -5.20
C ALA A 147 -3.45 -5.96 -5.32
N MET A 148 -4.49 -5.39 -5.92
CA MET A 148 -4.66 -3.95 -6.02
C MET A 148 -4.89 -3.31 -4.65
N MET A 149 -5.64 -3.93 -3.74
CA MET A 149 -5.78 -3.46 -2.37
C MET A 149 -4.44 -3.41 -1.64
N VAL A 150 -3.64 -4.48 -1.70
CA VAL A 150 -2.31 -4.54 -1.06
C VAL A 150 -1.38 -3.45 -1.62
N LEU A 151 -1.37 -3.27 -2.94
CA LEU A 151 -0.57 -2.22 -3.58
C LEU A 151 -1.07 -0.82 -3.22
N ALA A 152 -2.38 -0.59 -3.25
CA ALA A 152 -3.01 0.68 -2.93
C ALA A 152 -2.70 1.14 -1.49
N PHE A 153 -2.90 0.25 -0.54
CA PHE A 153 -2.58 0.51 0.87
C PHE A 153 -1.07 0.68 1.10
N GLY A 154 -0.25 -0.18 0.48
CA GLY A 154 1.20 -0.05 0.57
C GLY A 154 1.70 1.29 0.04
N VAL A 155 1.22 1.72 -1.14
CA VAL A 155 1.57 3.02 -1.73
C VAL A 155 0.97 4.18 -0.92
N GLY A 156 -0.26 4.05 -0.41
CA GLY A 156 -0.89 5.05 0.45
C GLY A 156 -0.05 5.34 1.70
N PHE A 157 0.49 4.31 2.33
CA PHE A 157 1.37 4.46 3.50
C PHE A 157 2.73 5.10 3.20
N LEU A 158 3.13 5.23 1.93
CA LEU A 158 4.33 5.97 1.54
C LEU A 158 4.09 7.50 1.51
N VAL A 159 2.84 7.97 1.43
CA VAL A 159 2.53 9.41 1.39
C VAL A 159 3.09 10.16 2.60
N PRO A 160 2.93 9.70 3.85
CA PRO A 160 3.54 10.36 5.01
C PRO A 160 5.07 10.45 4.93
N VAL A 161 5.74 9.44 4.35
CA VAL A 161 7.21 9.47 4.16
C VAL A 161 7.59 10.54 3.15
N LEU A 162 6.83 10.70 2.07
CA LEU A 162 7.01 11.79 1.12
C LEU A 162 6.82 13.16 1.77
N ILE A 163 5.85 13.31 2.66
CA ILE A 163 5.61 14.55 3.41
C ILE A 163 6.84 14.90 4.27
N VAL A 164 7.40 13.93 5.01
CA VAL A 164 8.63 14.15 5.79
C VAL A 164 9.78 14.56 4.88
N PHE A 165 9.93 13.89 3.74
CA PHE A 165 10.96 14.23 2.76
C PHE A 165 10.82 15.67 2.25
N LEU A 166 9.62 16.10 1.86
CA LEU A 166 9.37 17.47 1.39
C LEU A 166 9.64 18.53 2.46
N GLN A 167 9.40 18.19 3.74
CA GLN A 167 9.72 19.06 4.86
C GLN A 167 11.24 19.20 5.05
N LEU A 168 12.00 18.11 4.90
CA LEU A 168 13.47 18.14 5.02
C LEU A 168 14.12 18.94 3.88
N VAL A 169 13.64 18.77 2.66
CA VAL A 169 14.11 19.54 1.49
C VAL A 169 13.71 21.03 1.60
N GLY A 170 12.76 21.37 2.47
CA GLY A 170 12.30 22.73 2.68
C GLY A 170 11.24 23.22 1.68
N VAL A 171 10.66 22.31 0.91
CA VAL A 171 9.54 22.63 -0.01
C VAL A 171 8.28 22.98 0.76
N ILE A 172 8.04 22.30 1.89
CA ILE A 172 6.86 22.50 2.73
C ILE A 172 7.34 22.66 4.18
N THR A 173 6.76 23.62 4.91
CA THR A 173 7.06 23.80 6.33
C THR A 173 6.04 23.06 7.20
N PRO A 174 6.44 22.51 8.36
CA PRO A 174 5.51 21.86 9.30
C PRO A 174 4.40 22.82 9.79
N GLN A 175 4.72 24.12 9.91
CA GLN A 175 3.80 25.17 10.30
C GLN A 175 2.66 25.31 9.27
N THR A 176 2.97 25.27 7.99
CA THR A 176 1.96 25.34 6.91
C THR A 176 1.06 24.12 6.96
N LEU A 177 1.62 22.91 7.15
CA LEU A 177 0.85 21.68 7.23
C LEU A 177 -0.11 21.68 8.42
N ILE A 178 0.34 22.13 9.58
CA ILE A 178 -0.51 22.18 10.78
C ILE A 178 -1.57 23.29 10.66
N ARG A 179 -1.24 24.42 10.05
CA ARG A 179 -2.22 25.49 9.80
C ARG A 179 -3.33 25.04 8.86
N GLN A 180 -2.99 24.18 7.90
CA GLN A 180 -3.88 23.66 6.88
C GLN A 180 -4.29 22.18 7.12
N TRP A 181 -4.28 21.72 8.37
CA TRP A 181 -4.54 20.33 8.71
C TRP A 181 -5.87 19.80 8.16
N ARG A 182 -6.91 20.64 8.11
CA ARG A 182 -8.24 20.29 7.57
C ARG A 182 -8.17 19.89 6.10
N TYR A 183 -7.46 20.68 5.28
CA TYR A 183 -7.28 20.39 3.86
C TYR A 183 -6.41 19.16 3.64
N SER A 184 -5.39 18.97 4.48
CA SER A 184 -4.52 17.79 4.42
C SER A 184 -5.30 16.51 4.76
N LEU A 185 -6.15 16.54 5.79
CA LEU A 185 -7.04 15.40 6.11
C LEU A 185 -8.05 15.14 4.99
N MET A 186 -8.70 16.19 4.48
CA MET A 186 -9.63 16.04 3.36
C MET A 186 -8.91 15.43 2.14
N GLY A 187 -7.68 15.87 1.84
CA GLY A 187 -6.84 15.29 0.80
C GLY A 187 -6.53 13.82 1.05
N THR A 188 -6.23 13.44 2.30
CA THR A 188 -5.98 12.04 2.68
C THR A 188 -7.22 11.16 2.44
N PHE A 189 -8.41 11.64 2.81
CA PHE A 189 -9.67 10.91 2.55
C PHE A 189 -9.97 10.80 1.06
N LEU A 190 -9.78 11.87 0.29
CA LEU A 190 -9.95 11.87 -1.17
C LEU A 190 -8.97 10.91 -1.85
N LEU A 191 -7.71 10.92 -1.42
CA LEU A 191 -6.70 9.98 -1.91
C LEU A 191 -7.08 8.54 -1.58
N SER A 192 -7.52 8.26 -0.35
CA SER A 192 -7.98 6.93 0.05
C SER A 192 -9.14 6.46 -0.80
N ALA A 193 -10.15 7.32 -1.02
CA ALA A 193 -11.30 6.99 -1.87
C ALA A 193 -10.91 6.71 -3.32
N GLY A 194 -9.95 7.48 -3.87
CA GLY A 194 -9.48 7.30 -5.26
C GLY A 194 -8.56 6.11 -5.46
N ILE A 195 -7.78 5.75 -4.44
CA ILE A 195 -6.80 4.66 -4.52
C ILE A 195 -7.44 3.30 -4.20
N THR A 196 -8.49 3.26 -3.35
CA THR A 196 -9.16 2.01 -2.95
C THR A 196 -9.93 1.41 -4.12
N PRO A 197 -9.54 0.21 -4.62
CA PRO A 197 -10.11 -0.35 -5.84
C PRO A 197 -11.52 -0.92 -5.67
N SER A 198 -11.92 -1.27 -4.46
CA SER A 198 -13.23 -1.82 -4.12
C SER A 198 -14.34 -0.75 -4.00
N GLY A 199 -13.96 0.52 -3.81
CA GLY A 199 -14.92 1.63 -3.63
C GLY A 199 -15.83 1.51 -2.40
N ASP A 200 -15.55 0.57 -1.49
CA ASP A 200 -16.32 0.36 -0.27
C ASP A 200 -15.87 1.32 0.86
N PRO A 201 -16.80 1.82 1.67
CA PRO A 201 -16.47 2.72 2.78
C PRO A 201 -15.56 2.10 3.84
N VAL A 202 -15.63 0.77 4.02
CA VAL A 202 -14.83 0.04 5.02
C VAL A 202 -13.34 0.11 4.66
N SER A 203 -12.98 -0.27 3.43
CA SER A 203 -11.60 -0.17 2.95
C SER A 203 -11.11 1.27 2.89
N MET A 204 -11.96 2.20 2.45
CA MET A 204 -11.63 3.62 2.43
C MET A 204 -11.27 4.14 3.83
N LEU A 205 -12.08 3.86 4.85
CA LEU A 205 -11.82 4.28 6.22
C LEU A 205 -10.61 3.58 6.83
N ALA A 206 -10.46 2.26 6.56
CA ALA A 206 -9.32 1.48 7.03
C ALA A 206 -7.98 1.99 6.48
N LEU A 207 -7.96 2.61 5.29
CA LEU A 207 -6.79 3.30 4.75
C LEU A 207 -6.67 4.73 5.28
N ALA A 208 -7.76 5.51 5.28
CA ALA A 208 -7.74 6.93 5.60
C ALA A 208 -7.36 7.21 7.06
N VAL A 209 -7.87 6.40 8.01
CA VAL A 209 -7.62 6.64 9.45
C VAL A 209 -6.15 6.46 9.82
N PRO A 210 -5.49 5.32 9.56
CA PRO A 210 -4.07 5.17 9.85
C PRO A 210 -3.19 6.16 9.06
N MET A 211 -3.55 6.44 7.80
CA MET A 211 -2.83 7.40 6.97
C MET A 211 -2.91 8.81 7.55
N SER A 212 -4.05 9.20 8.12
CA SER A 212 -4.23 10.47 8.84
C SER A 212 -3.38 10.51 10.13
N MET A 213 -3.31 9.41 10.88
CA MET A 213 -2.43 9.33 12.06
C MET A 213 -0.95 9.49 11.66
N LEU A 214 -0.52 8.78 10.62
CA LEU A 214 0.84 8.89 10.10
C LEU A 214 1.16 10.28 9.56
N PHE A 215 0.17 11.01 9.02
CA PHE A 215 0.33 12.41 8.63
C PHE A 215 0.72 13.29 9.83
N PHE A 216 0.05 13.17 10.97
CA PHE A 216 0.41 13.93 12.18
C PHE A 216 1.79 13.55 12.71
N VAL A 217 2.16 12.26 12.66
CA VAL A 217 3.52 11.80 12.99
C VAL A 217 4.55 12.43 12.05
N ALA A 218 4.27 12.48 10.75
CA ALA A 218 5.14 13.11 9.76
C ALA A 218 5.35 14.61 10.04
N VAL A 219 4.30 15.34 10.41
CA VAL A 219 4.39 16.75 10.80
C VAL A 219 5.23 16.93 12.07
N LEU A 220 5.04 16.06 13.07
CA LEU A 220 5.84 16.07 14.31
C LEU A 220 7.34 15.87 14.04
N ILE A 221 7.67 14.88 13.18
CA ILE A 221 9.05 14.64 12.76
C ILE A 221 9.65 15.89 12.09
N GLY A 222 8.85 16.56 11.23
CA GLY A 222 9.26 17.81 10.60
C GLY A 222 9.60 18.92 11.60
N PHE A 223 8.77 19.11 12.63
CA PHE A 223 9.06 20.08 13.71
C PHE A 223 10.36 19.76 14.44
N ILE A 224 10.59 18.49 14.78
CA ILE A 224 11.81 18.05 15.44
C ILE A 224 13.04 18.31 14.56
N ALA A 225 12.93 18.02 13.26
CA ALA A 225 13.99 18.25 12.30
C ALA A 225 14.34 19.74 12.15
N GLN A 226 13.31 20.61 12.05
CA GLN A 226 13.51 22.07 11.99
C GLN A 226 14.19 22.62 13.25
N ARG A 227 13.73 22.20 14.44
CA ARG A 227 14.35 22.63 15.71
C ARG A 227 15.82 22.24 15.80
N LYS A 228 16.19 21.05 15.32
CA LYS A 228 17.59 20.61 15.26
C LYS A 228 18.41 21.42 14.25
N LYS A 229 17.82 21.82 13.12
CA LYS A 229 18.48 22.63 12.10
C LYS A 229 18.74 24.05 12.61
N ALA A 230 17.76 24.68 13.28
CA ALA A 230 17.89 26.00 13.89
C ALA A 230 18.97 26.05 15.01
N LYS A 231 19.05 25.02 15.88
CA LYS A 231 20.08 24.94 16.91
C LYS A 231 21.51 24.75 16.35
N ARG A 232 21.65 24.30 15.13
CA ARG A 232 22.94 23.96 14.51
C ARG A 232 23.50 25.10 13.65
N ASN A 233 22.67 26.03 13.20
CA ASN A 233 23.04 27.23 12.46
C ASN A 233 22.43 28.46 13.15
N PRO A 234 23.00 28.94 14.26
CA PRO A 234 22.50 30.14 14.95
C PRO A 234 22.84 31.47 14.24
N GLU A 235 23.64 31.45 13.17
CA GLU A 235 24.13 32.64 12.46
C GLU A 235 23.51 32.85 11.08
N GLY A 236 22.29 32.36 10.87
CA GLY A 236 21.61 32.42 9.57
C GLY A 236 20.29 33.20 9.58
N GLU A 237 20.24 34.38 10.25
CA GLU A 237 19.25 35.43 10.03
C GLU A 237 19.95 36.71 9.55
#